data_bc78033e2e2350e896880f1b5a40387e
#
_entry.id   bc78033e2e2350e896880f1b5a40387e
#
_cell.length_a   1.000
_cell.length_b   1.000
_cell.length_c   1.000
_cell.angle_alpha   90.00
_cell.angle_beta   90.00
_cell.angle_gamma   90.00
#
_symmetry.space_group_name_H-M   'P 1'
#
loop_
_entity.id
_entity.type
_entity.pdbx_description
1 polymer ?
#
loop_
_entity_poly.entity_id
_entity_poly.type
_entity_poly.pdbx_seq_one_letter_code
_entity_poly.pdbx_strand_id
1 'polypeptide(L)'
;MIQTYFRITRRLSLLRSSFMARILLAAIAVPITLWACGAAMGQSAPVAEIATNGKLRSGSISLRVLECVAEPLGKFIAMKLDVSYERVTYPNPEAYVQSFGKGEWDIAIGPRIPAASDKADFGADIWLIDLIYVAAPGKSFADVAEVDRPGVKVGVIQGTPSDRFLSHNLKAAEIVRIPLSAEISADAEGLLRNGKADVFGTDAGVGYPAADSLSGSTIVPGTFDVVQVVVALPKGRSSEAQAKIAEIVSEAKRIGIVEGAIEAAGLKGVHVAPN
;
A
#
# COMPACT_ATOMS: atom_id res chain seq x y z
N MET A 1 -57.24 0.38 -31.07
CA MET A 1 -58.60 -0.18 -30.90
C MET A 1 -58.94 -0.03 -29.43
N ILE A 2 -59.72 0.96 -29.15
CA ILE A 2 -61.05 0.98 -28.48
C ILE A 2 -60.89 0.80 -26.95
N GLN A 3 -60.94 1.91 -26.17
CA GLN A 3 -62.10 2.56 -25.52
C GLN A 3 -62.91 1.56 -24.68
N THR A 4 -63.39 1.75 -23.47
CA THR A 4 -64.28 2.86 -23.04
C THR A 4 -64.60 2.74 -21.54
N TYR A 5 -64.69 3.90 -20.85
CA TYR A 5 -65.69 4.37 -19.91
C TYR A 5 -66.33 3.47 -18.81
N PHE A 6 -66.41 3.92 -17.58
CA PHE A 6 -67.66 4.49 -17.05
C PHE A 6 -67.44 5.22 -15.68
N ARG A 7 -67.90 6.47 -15.66
CA ARG A 7 -68.22 7.27 -14.49
C ARG A 7 -69.57 6.85 -13.93
N ILE A 8 -69.78 6.92 -12.61
CA ILE A 8 -71.10 7.33 -12.06
C ILE A 8 -70.88 8.06 -10.73
N THR A 9 -71.38 9.26 -10.72
CA THR A 9 -71.64 10.20 -9.63
C THR A 9 -73.01 9.95 -8.98
N ARG A 10 -73.17 10.30 -7.69
CA ARG A 10 -74.33 11.06 -7.08
C ARG A 10 -74.33 10.83 -5.59
N ARG A 11 -74.18 11.88 -4.79
CA ARG A 11 -75.10 13.00 -4.35
C ARG A 11 -75.90 12.66 -3.11
N LEU A 12 -75.67 13.51 -2.09
CA LEU A 12 -76.60 14.18 -1.20
C LEU A 12 -77.42 13.34 -0.17
N SER A 13 -77.34 13.64 1.11
CA SER A 13 -78.15 14.72 1.68
C SER A 13 -77.90 14.91 3.17
N LEU A 14 -77.98 16.16 3.55
CA LEU A 14 -78.13 16.83 4.84
C LEU A 14 -79.10 16.15 5.83
N LEU A 15 -78.79 16.18 7.14
CA LEU A 15 -79.75 16.62 8.13
C LEU A 15 -79.04 17.03 9.45
N ARG A 16 -79.47 18.17 9.91
CA ARG A 16 -79.14 18.91 11.13
C ARG A 16 -79.58 18.14 12.41
N SER A 17 -78.87 18.35 13.51
CA SER A 17 -79.44 19.04 14.65
C SER A 17 -78.45 19.15 15.82
N SER A 18 -78.51 20.28 16.42
CA SER A 18 -77.80 20.79 17.58
C SER A 18 -77.92 19.93 18.81
N PHE A 19 -76.88 19.84 19.63
CA PHE A 19 -77.04 20.03 21.08
C PHE A 19 -75.67 20.46 21.69
N MET A 20 -75.71 21.53 22.42
CA MET A 20 -74.65 22.11 23.22
C MET A 20 -74.25 21.14 24.35
N ALA A 21 -72.99 20.92 24.55
CA ALA A 21 -72.46 20.69 25.87
C ALA A 21 -71.01 21.21 25.93
N ARG A 22 -70.89 22.30 26.68
CA ARG A 22 -69.58 22.89 27.06
C ARG A 22 -68.92 21.96 28.05
N ILE A 23 -67.77 21.42 27.66
CA ILE A 23 -66.76 20.83 28.60
C ILE A 23 -65.47 21.56 28.35
N LEU A 24 -65.09 22.42 29.31
CA LEU A 24 -63.70 22.95 29.39
C LEU A 24 -62.77 21.82 29.65
N LEU A 25 -61.94 21.51 28.68
CA LEU A 25 -60.74 20.69 28.88
C LEU A 25 -59.56 21.61 28.66
N ALA A 26 -58.85 21.91 29.75
CA ALA A 26 -57.52 22.55 29.73
C ALA A 26 -56.55 21.69 29.01
N ALA A 27 -56.16 22.09 27.80
CA ALA A 27 -55.06 21.46 27.07
C ALA A 27 -53.73 21.86 27.72
N ILE A 28 -53.16 20.97 28.52
CA ILE A 28 -51.76 21.06 28.94
C ILE A 28 -50.92 20.72 27.70
N ALA A 29 -50.45 21.75 27.01
CA ALA A 29 -49.42 21.60 25.97
C ALA A 29 -48.10 21.28 26.65
N VAL A 30 -47.75 20.01 26.70
CA VAL A 30 -46.38 19.56 27.02
C VAL A 30 -45.56 19.81 25.77
N PRO A 31 -44.54 20.69 25.78
CA PRO A 31 -43.64 20.79 24.66
C PRO A 31 -42.77 19.51 24.63
N ILE A 32 -43.06 18.66 23.69
CA ILE A 32 -42.13 17.58 23.34
C ILE A 32 -40.94 18.27 22.66
N THR A 33 -39.95 18.68 23.45
CA THR A 33 -38.62 18.96 22.95
C THR A 33 -38.03 17.64 22.47
N LEU A 34 -38.16 17.34 21.17
CA LEU A 34 -37.34 16.38 20.52
C LEU A 34 -35.86 16.86 20.66
N TRP A 35 -35.21 16.38 21.67
CA TRP A 35 -33.78 16.36 21.69
C TRP A 35 -33.36 15.37 20.58
N ALA A 36 -33.17 15.89 19.35
CA ALA A 36 -32.38 15.24 18.35
C ALA A 36 -30.93 15.22 18.90
N CYS A 37 -30.62 14.23 19.75
CA CYS A 37 -29.28 13.86 20.11
C CYS A 37 -28.73 13.25 18.83
N GLY A 38 -28.31 14.09 17.87
CA GLY A 38 -27.40 13.72 16.83
C GLY A 38 -26.11 13.34 17.54
N ALA A 39 -25.96 12.07 17.89
CA ALA A 39 -24.66 11.52 18.21
C ALA A 39 -23.83 11.77 16.96
N ALA A 40 -23.09 12.87 16.93
CA ALA A 40 -21.90 12.94 16.11
C ALA A 40 -21.07 11.75 16.58
N MET A 41 -21.06 10.68 15.80
CA MET A 41 -20.13 9.58 16.00
C MET A 41 -18.75 10.16 15.75
N GLY A 42 -18.18 10.76 16.80
CA GLY A 42 -16.79 11.18 16.80
C GLY A 42 -15.94 9.93 16.52
N GLN A 43 -15.02 10.04 15.59
CA GLN A 43 -14.04 8.98 15.36
C GLN A 43 -13.42 8.59 16.70
N SER A 44 -13.16 7.29 16.90
CA SER A 44 -12.44 6.84 18.10
C SER A 44 -11.08 7.53 18.15
N ALA A 45 -10.56 7.80 19.35
CA ALA A 45 -9.30 8.52 19.52
C ALA A 45 -8.14 7.97 18.68
N PRO A 46 -7.92 6.63 18.59
CA PRO A 46 -6.88 6.08 17.70
C PRO A 46 -7.12 6.38 16.21
N VAL A 47 -8.39 6.38 15.75
CA VAL A 47 -8.69 6.67 14.34
C VAL A 47 -8.44 8.14 14.00
N ALA A 48 -8.85 9.06 14.87
CA ALA A 48 -8.60 10.50 14.69
C ALA A 48 -7.10 10.83 14.69
N GLU A 49 -6.31 10.05 15.41
CA GLU A 49 -4.86 10.16 15.44
C GLU A 49 -4.20 9.63 14.15
N ILE A 50 -4.74 8.54 13.57
CA ILE A 50 -4.22 7.94 12.33
C ILE A 50 -4.68 8.74 11.11
N ALA A 51 -5.97 9.09 11.03
CA ALA A 51 -6.58 9.71 9.85
C ALA A 51 -7.11 11.10 10.18
N THR A 52 -6.34 12.11 9.84
CA THR A 52 -6.69 13.50 10.14
C THR A 52 -7.88 13.96 9.29
N ASN A 53 -8.90 14.55 9.92
CA ASN A 53 -10.10 15.08 9.24
C ASN A 53 -10.89 14.03 8.42
N GLY A 54 -10.97 12.79 8.89
CA GLY A 54 -11.76 11.75 8.22
C GLY A 54 -11.15 11.25 6.90
N LYS A 55 -9.84 11.48 6.68
CA LYS A 55 -9.11 11.08 5.49
C LYS A 55 -7.82 10.41 5.87
N LEU A 56 -7.51 9.27 5.24
CA LEU A 56 -6.23 8.57 5.35
C LEU A 56 -5.37 8.88 4.12
N ARG A 57 -4.30 9.65 4.32
CA ARG A 57 -3.28 9.90 3.30
C ARG A 57 -2.24 8.79 3.37
N SER A 58 -2.15 7.98 2.32
CA SER A 58 -1.21 6.86 2.25
C SER A 58 -0.05 7.16 1.29
N GLY A 59 1.15 7.35 1.84
CA GLY A 59 2.38 7.60 1.11
C GLY A 59 2.99 6.32 0.53
N SER A 60 3.39 6.33 -0.74
CA SER A 60 4.12 5.21 -1.36
C SER A 60 5.01 5.68 -2.50
N ILE A 61 5.99 4.84 -2.89
CA ILE A 61 6.84 5.10 -4.06
C ILE A 61 6.11 4.65 -5.32
N SER A 62 6.20 5.42 -6.40
CA SER A 62 5.64 5.08 -7.71
C SER A 62 6.49 4.03 -8.42
N LEU A 63 6.51 2.83 -7.87
CA LEU A 63 7.11 1.65 -8.45
C LEU A 63 6.07 0.54 -8.51
N ARG A 64 5.91 -0.10 -9.68
CA ARG A 64 4.87 -1.12 -9.92
C ARG A 64 4.86 -2.20 -8.83
N VAL A 65 6.02 -2.71 -8.43
CA VAL A 65 6.18 -3.75 -7.40
C VAL A 65 5.67 -3.32 -6.01
N LEU A 66 5.61 -2.02 -5.75
CA LEU A 66 5.05 -1.46 -4.52
C LEU A 66 3.59 -1.04 -4.69
N GLU A 67 3.27 -0.26 -5.73
CA GLU A 67 1.93 0.32 -5.93
C GLU A 67 0.83 -0.73 -6.04
N CYS A 68 1.09 -1.84 -6.76
CA CYS A 68 0.11 -2.91 -6.95
C CYS A 68 -0.39 -3.54 -5.65
N VAL A 69 0.39 -3.49 -4.57
CA VAL A 69 0.02 -4.01 -3.26
C VAL A 69 -0.32 -2.88 -2.28
N ALA A 70 0.43 -1.78 -2.30
CA ALA A 70 0.24 -0.67 -1.37
C ALA A 70 -1.13 0.01 -1.53
N GLU A 71 -1.63 0.17 -2.76
CA GLU A 71 -2.92 0.82 -2.99
C GLU A 71 -4.11 -0.02 -2.49
N PRO A 72 -4.27 -1.31 -2.84
CA PRO A 72 -5.32 -2.16 -2.25
C PRO A 72 -5.26 -2.22 -0.72
N LEU A 73 -4.06 -2.35 -0.14
CA LEU A 73 -3.88 -2.37 1.30
C LEU A 73 -4.27 -1.04 1.94
N GLY A 74 -3.84 0.09 1.38
CA GLY A 74 -4.19 1.42 1.88
C GLY A 74 -5.70 1.69 1.84
N LYS A 75 -6.38 1.28 0.77
CA LYS A 75 -7.84 1.32 0.66
C LYS A 75 -8.53 0.44 1.70
N PHE A 76 -7.99 -0.75 1.94
CA PHE A 76 -8.51 -1.64 2.98
C PHE A 76 -8.36 -1.04 4.38
N ILE A 77 -7.20 -0.44 4.68
CA ILE A 77 -6.98 0.26 5.95
C ILE A 77 -7.98 1.41 6.11
N ALA A 78 -8.16 2.26 5.09
CA ALA A 78 -9.10 3.37 5.12
C ALA A 78 -10.55 2.89 5.36
N MET A 79 -10.97 1.82 4.67
CA MET A 79 -12.28 1.19 4.87
C MET A 79 -12.46 0.70 6.31
N LYS A 80 -11.46 0.06 6.91
CA LYS A 80 -11.51 -0.44 8.29
C LYS A 80 -11.52 0.66 9.35
N LEU A 81 -11.00 1.84 9.00
CA LEU A 81 -11.03 3.03 9.84
C LEU A 81 -12.28 3.89 9.61
N ASP A 82 -13.14 3.53 8.66
CA ASP A 82 -14.32 4.31 8.23
C ASP A 82 -13.95 5.74 7.82
N VAL A 83 -12.93 5.87 6.98
CA VAL A 83 -12.44 7.16 6.47
C VAL A 83 -12.24 7.12 4.96
N SER A 84 -12.17 8.29 4.32
CA SER A 84 -11.82 8.38 2.90
C SER A 84 -10.33 8.07 2.68
N TYR A 85 -9.99 7.53 1.50
CA TYR A 85 -8.63 7.21 1.09
C TYR A 85 -8.06 8.27 0.16
N GLU A 86 -6.84 8.70 0.40
CA GLU A 86 -6.06 9.53 -0.52
C GLU A 86 -4.67 8.92 -0.72
N ARG A 87 -4.27 8.75 -1.98
CA ARG A 87 -2.92 8.28 -2.32
C ARG A 87 -1.96 9.45 -2.45
N VAL A 88 -0.81 9.38 -1.77
CA VAL A 88 0.33 10.30 -1.89
C VAL A 88 1.47 9.53 -2.53
N THR A 89 1.91 9.94 -3.72
CA THR A 89 2.89 9.19 -4.52
C THR A 89 4.20 9.94 -4.63
N TYR A 90 5.31 9.23 -4.43
CA TYR A 90 6.67 9.77 -4.59
C TYR A 90 7.33 9.17 -5.83
N PRO A 91 7.93 9.97 -6.70
CA PRO A 91 8.44 9.51 -8.00
C PRO A 91 9.65 8.59 -7.89
N ASN A 92 10.36 8.61 -6.76
CA ASN A 92 11.56 7.80 -6.54
C ASN A 92 11.81 7.58 -5.05
N PRO A 93 12.71 6.65 -4.68
CA PRO A 93 13.05 6.36 -3.28
C PRO A 93 13.58 7.57 -2.50
N GLU A 94 14.32 8.45 -3.13
CA GLU A 94 14.89 9.63 -2.46
C GLU A 94 13.78 10.58 -2.01
N ALA A 95 12.83 10.94 -2.90
CA ALA A 95 11.68 11.76 -2.57
C ALA A 95 10.83 11.14 -1.45
N TYR A 96 10.65 9.81 -1.47
CA TYR A 96 9.95 9.08 -0.42
C TYR A 96 10.67 9.20 0.93
N VAL A 97 11.98 8.96 0.98
CA VAL A 97 12.77 9.12 2.23
C VAL A 97 12.72 10.55 2.74
N GLN A 98 12.78 11.53 1.86
CA GLN A 98 12.70 12.96 2.23
C GLN A 98 11.31 13.37 2.76
N SER A 99 10.25 12.61 2.51
CA SER A 99 8.90 12.91 3.01
C SER A 99 8.72 12.62 4.51
N PHE A 100 9.60 11.79 5.08
CA PHE A 100 9.52 11.42 6.49
C PHE A 100 9.73 12.64 7.41
N GLY A 101 8.79 12.83 8.33
CA GLY A 101 8.78 13.95 9.26
C GLY A 101 8.17 15.25 8.70
N LYS A 102 7.71 15.29 7.44
CA LYS A 102 7.09 16.48 6.84
C LYS A 102 5.57 16.56 7.00
N GLY A 103 4.91 15.50 7.51
CA GLY A 103 3.45 15.48 7.69
C GLY A 103 2.66 15.41 6.37
N GLU A 104 3.28 14.94 5.31
CA GLU A 104 2.67 14.82 3.97
C GLU A 104 1.72 13.62 3.89
N TRP A 105 1.86 12.63 4.74
CA TRP A 105 1.07 11.40 4.82
C TRP A 105 0.74 11.04 6.27
N ASP A 106 -0.28 10.22 6.44
CA ASP A 106 -0.74 9.72 7.75
C ASP A 106 -0.20 8.30 8.01
N ILE A 107 -0.08 7.50 6.94
CA ILE A 107 0.66 6.24 6.91
C ILE A 107 1.57 6.23 5.67
N ALA A 108 2.66 5.50 5.72
CA ALA A 108 3.48 5.25 4.54
C ALA A 108 3.64 3.73 4.34
N ILE A 109 3.35 3.23 3.12
CA ILE A 109 3.48 1.82 2.75
C ILE A 109 4.65 1.69 1.78
N GLY A 110 5.72 1.08 2.25
CA GLY A 110 6.95 0.99 1.47
C GLY A 110 8.07 0.28 2.22
N PRO A 111 9.29 0.31 1.66
CA PRO A 111 10.45 -0.31 2.28
C PRO A 111 10.70 0.21 3.69
N ARG A 112 11.12 -0.67 4.57
CA ARG A 112 11.64 -0.31 5.88
C ARG A 112 12.91 0.53 5.72
N ILE A 113 12.92 1.74 6.28
CA ILE A 113 14.05 2.69 6.20
C ILE A 113 14.67 2.88 7.58
N PRO A 114 15.66 2.08 7.99
CA PRO A 114 16.25 2.21 9.34
C PRO A 114 16.75 3.62 9.67
N ALA A 115 17.28 4.33 8.70
CA ALA A 115 17.75 5.71 8.85
C ALA A 115 16.64 6.74 9.13
N ALA A 116 15.35 6.37 9.02
CA ALA A 116 14.22 7.23 9.35
C ALA A 116 13.50 6.82 10.66
N SER A 117 14.11 5.97 11.49
CA SER A 117 13.52 5.47 12.75
C SER A 117 13.33 6.56 13.82
N ASP A 118 13.99 7.69 13.66
CA ASP A 118 13.77 8.90 14.47
C ASP A 118 12.52 9.69 14.05
N LYS A 119 12.00 9.48 12.83
CA LYS A 119 10.87 10.19 12.23
C LYS A 119 9.61 9.37 12.10
N ALA A 120 9.73 8.03 12.09
CA ALA A 120 8.60 7.13 11.95
C ALA A 120 8.76 5.85 12.78
N ASP A 121 7.62 5.27 13.14
CA ASP A 121 7.51 3.94 13.74
C ASP A 121 7.13 2.94 12.65
N PHE A 122 7.97 1.92 12.46
CA PHE A 122 7.79 0.89 11.44
C PHE A 122 7.09 -0.32 12.02
N GLY A 123 5.95 -0.71 11.46
CA GLY A 123 5.21 -1.91 11.82
C GLY A 123 5.90 -3.21 11.43
N ALA A 124 5.20 -4.32 11.58
CA ALA A 124 5.66 -5.64 11.13
C ALA A 124 5.76 -5.70 9.60
N ASP A 125 6.52 -6.66 9.11
CA ASP A 125 6.66 -6.89 7.68
C ASP A 125 5.33 -7.38 7.08
N ILE A 126 4.96 -6.82 5.95
CA ILE A 126 3.70 -7.14 5.26
C ILE A 126 3.96 -8.05 4.08
N TRP A 127 4.90 -7.66 3.22
CA TRP A 127 5.41 -8.51 2.16
C TRP A 127 6.90 -8.29 1.99
N LEU A 128 7.53 -9.24 1.35
CA LEU A 128 8.96 -9.28 1.06
C LEU A 128 9.16 -9.23 -0.46
N ILE A 129 10.18 -8.52 -0.91
CA ILE A 129 10.60 -8.48 -2.30
C ILE A 129 12.01 -9.08 -2.35
N ASP A 130 12.17 -10.15 -3.09
CA ASP A 130 13.45 -10.84 -3.24
C ASP A 130 14.51 -9.93 -3.87
N LEU A 131 15.72 -9.99 -3.34
CA LEU A 131 16.92 -9.48 -3.98
C LEU A 131 17.61 -10.63 -4.71
N ILE A 132 17.71 -10.51 -6.02
CA ILE A 132 18.12 -11.56 -6.94
C ILE A 132 19.26 -11.12 -7.86
N TYR A 133 19.93 -12.07 -8.50
CA TYR A 133 20.86 -11.78 -9.57
C TYR A 133 20.28 -12.15 -10.94
N VAL A 134 20.46 -11.27 -11.89
CA VAL A 134 20.25 -11.52 -13.33
C VAL A 134 21.60 -11.80 -13.95
N ALA A 135 21.82 -13.01 -14.46
CA ALA A 135 23.05 -13.37 -15.15
C ALA A 135 23.09 -12.81 -16.58
N ALA A 136 24.23 -12.32 -17.01
CA ALA A 136 24.46 -11.87 -18.38
C ALA A 136 24.27 -13.02 -19.38
N PRO A 137 23.95 -12.72 -20.66
CA PRO A 137 23.86 -13.74 -21.70
C PRO A 137 25.08 -14.62 -21.76
N GLY A 138 24.88 -15.95 -21.72
CA GLY A 138 25.93 -16.94 -21.74
C GLY A 138 26.67 -17.15 -20.42
N LYS A 139 26.32 -16.45 -19.36
CA LYS A 139 26.82 -16.71 -18.01
C LYS A 139 25.84 -17.63 -17.27
N SER A 140 26.39 -18.53 -16.44
CA SER A 140 25.62 -19.46 -15.63
C SER A 140 26.22 -19.58 -14.23
N PHE A 141 25.37 -19.60 -13.23
CA PHE A 141 25.69 -19.79 -11.82
C PHE A 141 24.73 -20.82 -11.26
N ALA A 142 25.20 -21.79 -10.48
CA ALA A 142 24.32 -22.82 -9.92
C ALA A 142 23.40 -22.25 -8.82
N ASP A 143 23.89 -21.26 -8.08
CA ASP A 143 23.14 -20.53 -7.06
C ASP A 143 23.77 -19.16 -6.75
N VAL A 144 23.13 -18.38 -5.87
CA VAL A 144 23.58 -17.04 -5.47
C VAL A 144 24.95 -17.04 -4.78
N ALA A 145 25.35 -18.15 -4.13
CA ALA A 145 26.63 -18.23 -3.43
C ALA A 145 27.84 -18.34 -4.45
N GLU A 146 27.59 -18.85 -5.63
CA GLU A 146 28.60 -18.91 -6.68
C GLU A 146 28.99 -17.56 -7.27
N VAL A 147 28.20 -16.50 -7.00
CA VAL A 147 28.48 -15.16 -7.53
C VAL A 147 29.69 -14.53 -6.84
N ASP A 148 29.93 -14.79 -5.55
CA ASP A 148 31.05 -14.20 -4.82
C ASP A 148 32.36 -14.94 -5.07
N ARG A 149 32.88 -14.81 -6.30
CA ARG A 149 34.18 -15.44 -6.73
C ARG A 149 35.10 -14.40 -7.35
N PRO A 150 36.43 -14.58 -7.25
CA PRO A 150 37.39 -13.72 -7.94
C PRO A 150 37.13 -13.68 -9.46
N GLY A 151 37.15 -12.47 -10.00
CA GLY A 151 36.91 -12.21 -11.42
C GLY A 151 35.45 -12.09 -11.84
N VAL A 152 34.48 -12.35 -10.95
CA VAL A 152 33.05 -12.05 -11.19
C VAL A 152 32.78 -10.57 -10.95
N LYS A 153 32.11 -9.93 -11.90
CA LYS A 153 31.65 -8.54 -11.82
C LYS A 153 30.16 -8.48 -11.56
N VAL A 154 29.80 -7.87 -10.44
CA VAL A 154 28.41 -7.70 -9.99
C VAL A 154 27.98 -6.26 -10.21
N GLY A 155 27.09 -6.03 -11.18
CA GLY A 155 26.46 -4.76 -11.41
C GLY A 155 25.39 -4.46 -10.34
N VAL A 156 25.33 -3.22 -9.86
CA VAL A 156 24.29 -2.74 -8.94
C VAL A 156 23.94 -1.29 -9.22
N ILE A 157 22.71 -0.88 -8.87
CA ILE A 157 22.33 0.54 -8.85
C ILE A 157 22.79 1.13 -7.53
N GLN A 158 23.56 2.21 -7.62
CA GLN A 158 24.13 2.89 -6.47
C GLN A 158 23.04 3.31 -5.46
N GLY A 159 23.27 3.02 -4.17
CA GLY A 159 22.41 3.43 -3.06
C GLY A 159 21.14 2.60 -2.87
N THR A 160 20.91 1.57 -3.70
CA THR A 160 19.77 0.63 -3.54
C THR A 160 19.98 -0.34 -2.39
N PRO A 161 18.94 -1.07 -1.94
CA PRO A 161 19.08 -2.17 -0.98
C PRO A 161 20.12 -3.21 -1.44
N SER A 162 20.11 -3.58 -2.73
CA SER A 162 21.08 -4.51 -3.31
C SER A 162 22.53 -3.99 -3.18
N ASP A 163 22.79 -2.73 -3.54
CA ASP A 163 24.12 -2.14 -3.39
C ASP A 163 24.59 -2.16 -1.93
N ARG A 164 23.73 -1.76 -1.00
CA ARG A 164 24.07 -1.78 0.43
C ARG A 164 24.40 -3.18 0.93
N PHE A 165 23.53 -4.15 0.64
CA PHE A 165 23.74 -5.53 1.05
C PHE A 165 25.04 -6.10 0.47
N LEU A 166 25.23 -6.00 -0.85
CA LEU A 166 26.35 -6.59 -1.56
C LEU A 166 27.68 -5.93 -1.19
N SER A 167 27.68 -4.62 -0.95
CA SER A 167 28.89 -3.90 -0.48
C SER A 167 29.41 -4.40 0.87
N HIS A 168 28.53 -4.92 1.73
CA HIS A 168 28.93 -5.45 3.03
C HIS A 168 29.26 -6.94 2.99
N ASN A 169 28.65 -7.69 2.09
CA ASN A 169 28.66 -9.16 2.12
C ASN A 169 29.60 -9.78 1.08
N LEU A 170 29.75 -9.22 -0.11
CA LEU A 170 30.70 -9.75 -1.11
C LEU A 170 32.14 -9.58 -0.63
N LYS A 171 32.95 -10.62 -0.82
CA LYS A 171 34.34 -10.67 -0.37
C LYS A 171 35.33 -10.78 -1.53
N ALA A 172 34.92 -11.41 -2.64
CA ALA A 172 35.80 -11.77 -3.76
C ALA A 172 35.34 -11.15 -5.09
N ALA A 173 34.06 -11.00 -5.32
CA ALA A 173 33.53 -10.40 -6.54
C ALA A 173 33.70 -8.87 -6.56
N GLU A 174 33.87 -8.32 -7.76
CA GLU A 174 33.98 -6.88 -8.00
C GLU A 174 32.58 -6.24 -8.13
N ILE A 175 32.32 -5.14 -7.44
CA ILE A 175 31.06 -4.40 -7.57
C ILE A 175 31.21 -3.28 -8.60
N VAL A 176 30.36 -3.32 -9.64
CA VAL A 176 30.25 -2.28 -10.67
C VAL A 176 28.98 -1.47 -10.44
N ARG A 177 29.11 -0.22 -10.03
CA ARG A 177 27.96 0.65 -9.74
C ARG A 177 27.54 1.47 -10.95
N ILE A 178 26.22 1.51 -11.19
CA ILE A 178 25.60 2.47 -12.11
C ILE A 178 24.77 3.45 -11.32
N PRO A 179 24.65 4.72 -11.77
CA PRO A 179 23.83 5.71 -11.11
C PRO A 179 22.35 5.33 -11.20
N LEU A 180 21.55 5.78 -10.24
CA LEU A 180 20.10 5.68 -10.31
C LEU A 180 19.59 6.63 -11.42
N SER A 181 18.95 6.08 -12.44
CA SER A 181 18.39 6.82 -13.56
C SER A 181 16.90 6.52 -13.74
N ALA A 182 16.24 7.27 -14.61
CA ALA A 182 14.87 6.98 -15.01
C ALA A 182 14.78 5.75 -15.93
N GLU A 183 15.91 5.32 -16.51
CA GLU A 183 16.00 4.21 -17.48
C GLU A 183 16.75 3.00 -16.89
N ILE A 184 16.51 2.70 -15.62
CA ILE A 184 17.21 1.65 -14.85
C ILE A 184 17.29 0.32 -15.61
N SER A 185 16.19 -0.12 -16.21
CA SER A 185 16.15 -1.40 -16.94
C SER A 185 17.09 -1.40 -18.16
N ALA A 186 17.11 -0.31 -18.93
CA ALA A 186 17.98 -0.17 -20.08
C ALA A 186 19.46 -0.08 -19.68
N ASP A 187 19.77 0.61 -18.59
CA ASP A 187 21.12 0.72 -18.04
C ASP A 187 21.62 -0.64 -17.55
N ALA A 188 20.79 -1.40 -16.84
CA ALA A 188 21.09 -2.75 -16.39
C ALA A 188 21.32 -3.71 -17.56
N GLU A 189 20.44 -3.68 -18.57
CA GLU A 189 20.61 -4.46 -19.80
C GLU A 189 21.91 -4.09 -20.53
N GLY A 190 22.20 -2.79 -20.65
CA GLY A 190 23.44 -2.30 -21.27
C GLY A 190 24.69 -2.78 -20.54
N LEU A 191 24.65 -2.81 -19.20
CA LEU A 191 25.75 -3.30 -18.37
C LEU A 191 26.04 -4.79 -18.65
N LEU A 192 24.98 -5.61 -18.67
CA LEU A 192 25.08 -7.05 -18.92
C LEU A 192 25.42 -7.37 -20.37
N ARG A 193 24.76 -6.75 -21.34
CA ARG A 193 24.95 -6.96 -22.78
C ARG A 193 26.37 -6.65 -23.25
N ASN A 194 26.94 -5.59 -22.68
CA ASN A 194 28.32 -5.15 -23.05
C ASN A 194 29.41 -5.84 -22.25
N GLY A 195 29.11 -6.88 -21.46
CA GLY A 195 30.05 -7.62 -20.66
C GLY A 195 30.77 -6.81 -19.58
N LYS A 196 30.17 -5.67 -19.17
CA LYS A 196 30.69 -4.83 -18.08
C LYS A 196 30.42 -5.45 -16.72
N ALA A 197 29.37 -6.27 -16.61
CA ALA A 197 29.07 -7.10 -15.45
C ALA A 197 28.71 -8.53 -15.90
N ASP A 198 28.97 -9.51 -15.05
CA ASP A 198 28.62 -10.93 -15.25
C ASP A 198 27.20 -11.20 -14.70
N VAL A 199 26.83 -10.49 -13.65
CA VAL A 199 25.49 -10.51 -13.05
C VAL A 199 25.07 -9.10 -12.64
N PHE A 200 23.77 -8.91 -12.52
CA PHE A 200 23.17 -7.66 -12.01
C PHE A 200 22.35 -7.98 -10.75
N GLY A 201 22.75 -7.42 -9.61
CA GLY A 201 22.05 -7.57 -8.33
C GLY A 201 20.98 -6.50 -8.15
N THR A 202 19.71 -6.92 -8.05
CA THR A 202 18.57 -6.01 -7.97
C THR A 202 17.37 -6.64 -7.25
N ASP A 203 16.31 -5.89 -7.02
CA ASP A 203 15.05 -6.45 -6.57
C ASP A 203 14.29 -7.19 -7.69
N ALA A 204 13.42 -8.09 -7.30
CA ALA A 204 12.64 -8.92 -8.21
C ALA A 204 11.78 -8.13 -9.19
N GLY A 205 11.27 -6.95 -8.78
CA GLY A 205 10.46 -6.08 -9.62
C GLY A 205 11.20 -5.51 -10.82
N VAL A 206 12.52 -5.37 -10.73
CA VAL A 206 13.42 -4.95 -11.82
C VAL A 206 14.06 -6.18 -12.49
N GLY A 207 14.46 -7.16 -11.72
CA GLY A 207 15.27 -8.29 -12.22
C GLY A 207 14.53 -9.22 -13.17
N TYR A 208 13.28 -9.60 -12.86
CA TYR A 208 12.50 -10.46 -13.76
C TYR A 208 12.21 -9.80 -15.10
N PRO A 209 11.69 -8.55 -15.17
CA PRO A 209 11.54 -7.86 -16.45
C PRO A 209 12.85 -7.71 -17.23
N ALA A 210 13.97 -7.41 -16.57
CA ALA A 210 15.28 -7.30 -17.23
C ALA A 210 15.73 -8.63 -17.83
N ALA A 211 15.54 -9.74 -17.12
CA ALA A 211 15.85 -11.06 -17.64
C ALA A 211 14.96 -11.48 -18.83
N ASP A 212 13.66 -11.12 -18.77
CA ASP A 212 12.71 -11.41 -19.84
C ASP A 212 13.01 -10.59 -21.11
N SER A 213 13.54 -9.36 -20.98
CA SER A 213 13.88 -8.47 -22.11
C SER A 213 15.25 -8.75 -22.73
N LEU A 214 16.20 -9.27 -21.96
CA LEU A 214 17.57 -9.54 -22.44
C LEU A 214 17.74 -11.01 -22.83
N SER A 215 17.63 -11.31 -24.12
CA SER A 215 17.75 -12.67 -24.65
C SER A 215 19.04 -13.34 -24.19
N GLY A 216 18.92 -14.55 -23.64
CA GLY A 216 20.04 -15.34 -23.11
C GLY A 216 20.44 -15.01 -21.67
N SER A 217 19.80 -14.02 -21.04
CA SER A 217 19.89 -13.79 -19.60
C SER A 217 19.02 -14.78 -18.83
N THR A 218 19.41 -15.06 -17.60
CA THR A 218 18.68 -15.94 -16.69
C THR A 218 18.70 -15.38 -15.27
N ILE A 219 17.71 -15.75 -14.47
CA ILE A 219 17.75 -15.49 -13.03
C ILE A 219 18.65 -16.55 -12.40
N VAL A 220 19.63 -16.11 -11.61
CA VAL A 220 20.46 -17.04 -10.81
C VAL A 220 19.58 -17.65 -9.72
N PRO A 221 19.60 -19.00 -9.55
CA PRO A 221 18.78 -19.64 -8.53
C PRO A 221 19.09 -19.15 -7.12
N GLY A 222 18.03 -18.87 -6.36
CA GLY A 222 18.09 -18.39 -4.96
C GLY A 222 17.93 -16.88 -4.85
N THR A 223 17.92 -16.43 -3.61
CA THR A 223 17.74 -15.04 -3.18
C THR A 223 18.89 -14.67 -2.26
N PHE A 224 19.54 -13.54 -2.49
CA PHE A 224 20.68 -13.17 -1.63
C PHE A 224 20.25 -12.31 -0.42
N ASP A 225 19.10 -11.62 -0.49
CA ASP A 225 18.47 -10.87 0.61
C ASP A 225 17.04 -10.52 0.21
N VAL A 226 16.32 -9.80 1.07
CA VAL A 226 14.94 -9.33 0.81
C VAL A 226 14.76 -7.86 1.18
N VAL A 227 13.90 -7.17 0.47
CA VAL A 227 13.36 -5.87 0.88
C VAL A 227 12.10 -6.10 1.71
N GLN A 228 12.13 -5.67 2.96
CA GLN A 228 10.97 -5.71 3.84
C GLN A 228 10.08 -4.51 3.58
N VAL A 229 8.81 -4.76 3.24
CA VAL A 229 7.80 -3.72 3.06
C VAL A 229 6.86 -3.70 4.26
N VAL A 230 6.64 -2.52 4.81
CA VAL A 230 5.92 -2.27 6.07
C VAL A 230 4.91 -1.14 5.94
N VAL A 231 4.01 -1.00 6.93
CA VAL A 231 3.34 0.28 7.20
C VAL A 231 4.19 1.05 8.21
N ALA A 232 4.51 2.28 7.88
CA ALA A 232 5.12 3.24 8.80
C ALA A 232 4.08 4.28 9.24
N LEU A 233 4.12 4.67 10.51
CA LEU A 233 3.37 5.80 11.06
C LEU A 233 4.35 6.93 11.42
N PRO A 234 3.94 8.21 11.33
CA PRO A 234 4.73 9.31 11.87
C PRO A 234 5.06 9.07 13.32
N LYS A 235 6.28 9.44 13.73
CA LYS A 235 6.73 9.28 15.11
C LYS A 235 5.80 9.98 16.12
N GLY A 236 5.61 9.37 17.29
CA GLY A 236 4.81 9.91 18.36
C GLY A 236 3.33 9.56 18.34
N ARG A 237 2.90 8.64 17.46
CA ARG A 237 1.55 8.07 17.53
C ARG A 237 1.42 7.18 18.77
N SER A 238 0.22 7.15 19.38
CA SER A 238 -0.06 6.32 20.55
C SER A 238 0.14 4.83 20.28
N SER A 239 0.36 4.06 21.33
CA SER A 239 0.40 2.59 21.25
C SER A 239 -0.90 2.00 20.71
N GLU A 240 -2.04 2.63 21.03
CA GLU A 240 -3.37 2.24 20.56
C GLU A 240 -3.50 2.45 19.04
N ALA A 241 -2.99 3.58 18.51
CA ALA A 241 -2.99 3.85 17.07
C ALA A 241 -2.09 2.86 16.32
N GLN A 242 -0.90 2.58 16.86
CA GLN A 242 0.02 1.59 16.30
C GLN A 242 -0.60 0.18 16.31
N ALA A 243 -1.20 -0.24 17.44
CA ALA A 243 -1.88 -1.52 17.58
C ALA A 243 -3.07 -1.65 16.61
N LYS A 244 -3.83 -0.56 16.40
CA LYS A 244 -4.95 -0.56 15.47
C LYS A 244 -4.51 -0.81 14.03
N ILE A 245 -3.43 -0.18 13.58
CA ILE A 245 -2.87 -0.43 12.25
C ILE A 245 -2.31 -1.86 12.15
N ALA A 246 -1.61 -2.35 13.18
CA ALA A 246 -1.09 -3.71 13.19
C ALA A 246 -2.21 -4.76 13.10
N GLU A 247 -3.33 -4.57 13.81
CA GLU A 247 -4.52 -5.42 13.73
C GLU A 247 -5.08 -5.46 12.29
N ILE A 248 -5.29 -4.29 11.68
CA ILE A 248 -5.84 -4.19 10.32
C ILE A 248 -4.92 -4.84 9.28
N VAL A 249 -3.60 -4.60 9.39
CA VAL A 249 -2.60 -5.22 8.50
C VAL A 249 -2.58 -6.73 8.66
N SER A 250 -2.62 -7.24 9.89
CA SER A 250 -2.69 -8.68 10.16
C SER A 250 -3.97 -9.30 9.57
N GLU A 251 -5.11 -8.61 9.70
CA GLU A 251 -6.35 -9.03 9.06
C GLU A 251 -6.22 -9.06 7.53
N ALA A 252 -5.65 -8.02 6.92
CA ALA A 252 -5.45 -7.93 5.47
C ALA A 252 -4.61 -9.11 4.93
N LYS A 253 -3.53 -9.47 5.65
CA LYS A 253 -2.72 -10.67 5.33
C LYS A 253 -3.56 -11.94 5.44
N ARG A 254 -4.27 -12.12 6.55
CA ARG A 254 -5.06 -13.33 6.83
C ARG A 254 -6.21 -13.58 5.85
N ILE A 255 -6.87 -12.51 5.36
CA ILE A 255 -7.99 -12.63 4.39
C ILE A 255 -7.55 -12.55 2.93
N GLY A 256 -6.23 -12.52 2.66
CA GLY A 256 -5.67 -12.61 1.32
C GLY A 256 -5.65 -11.30 0.52
N ILE A 257 -5.83 -10.12 1.14
CA ILE A 257 -5.74 -8.83 0.42
C ILE A 257 -4.35 -8.64 -0.17
N VAL A 258 -3.30 -8.94 0.60
CA VAL A 258 -1.90 -8.79 0.17
C VAL A 258 -1.55 -9.84 -0.89
N GLU A 259 -1.86 -11.12 -0.63
CA GLU A 259 -1.61 -12.24 -1.55
C GLU A 259 -2.34 -12.05 -2.89
N GLY A 260 -3.64 -11.77 -2.84
CA GLY A 260 -4.44 -11.54 -4.04
C GLY A 260 -3.95 -10.34 -4.87
N ALA A 261 -3.41 -9.29 -4.24
CA ALA A 261 -2.81 -8.15 -4.95
C ALA A 261 -1.49 -8.54 -5.64
N ILE A 262 -0.64 -9.35 -4.99
CA ILE A 262 0.59 -9.88 -5.57
C ILE A 262 0.28 -10.76 -6.79
N GLU A 263 -0.66 -11.69 -6.65
CA GLU A 263 -1.10 -12.60 -7.71
C GLU A 263 -1.72 -11.86 -8.88
N ALA A 264 -2.67 -10.96 -8.62
CA ALA A 264 -3.35 -10.16 -9.66
C ALA A 264 -2.37 -9.30 -10.46
N ALA A 265 -1.29 -8.84 -9.85
CA ALA A 265 -0.23 -8.09 -10.50
C ALA A 265 0.79 -8.98 -11.22
N GLY A 266 0.75 -10.32 -11.03
CA GLY A 266 1.72 -11.26 -11.60
C GLY A 266 3.15 -11.01 -11.14
N LEU A 267 3.33 -10.57 -9.89
CA LEU A 267 4.65 -10.25 -9.35
C LEU A 267 5.42 -11.54 -9.00
N LYS A 268 6.57 -11.72 -9.65
CA LYS A 268 7.51 -12.81 -9.35
C LYS A 268 8.49 -12.36 -8.25
N GLY A 269 8.91 -13.26 -7.35
CA GLY A 269 9.85 -12.95 -6.27
C GLY A 269 9.30 -11.93 -5.26
N VAL A 270 7.98 -11.93 -5.08
CA VAL A 270 7.28 -11.12 -4.07
C VAL A 270 6.39 -12.04 -3.25
N HIS A 271 6.52 -12.00 -1.94
CA HIS A 271 5.86 -12.94 -1.04
C HIS A 271 5.21 -12.22 0.14
N VAL A 272 4.07 -12.73 0.62
CA VAL A 272 3.50 -12.26 1.90
C VAL A 272 4.49 -12.60 3.01
N ALA A 273 4.84 -11.62 3.84
CA ALA A 273 5.75 -11.86 4.95
C ALA A 273 5.11 -12.83 5.98
N PRO A 274 5.89 -13.71 6.64
CA PRO A 274 5.40 -14.51 7.76
C PRO A 274 4.77 -13.66 8.86
N ASN A 275 3.86 -14.26 9.65
CA ASN A 275 3.28 -13.60 10.83
C ASN A 275 4.25 -13.67 12.02
#